data_d6a0764cbb0e74222852c07e6da68ad0
#
_entry.id   d6a0764cbb0e74222852c07e6da68ad0
#
_cell.length_a   1.000
_cell.length_b   1.000
_cell.length_c   1.000
_cell.angle_alpha   90.00
_cell.angle_beta   90.00
_cell.angle_gamma   90.00
#
_symmetry.space_group_name_H-M   'P 1'
#
loop_
_entity.id
_entity.type
_entity.pdbx_description
1 polymer ?
#
loop_
_entity_poly.entity_id
_entity_poly.type
_entity_poly.pdbx_seq_one_letter_code
_entity_poly.pdbx_strand_id
1 'polypeptide(L)'
;MKRLLNIMRLPQGSDPRLARAHTIWLAISLTAMGCCIGGLGLFYAATAYTKLNSMAILYSYLTHPVILALNLLPAVALIWLGYFLFRRTWAGFLLSFLPIVGISMVNYFKIRLRSDPLLATDLRLAAEAGGIVGGYTLDITWLTWFTVFCFVAGLLFTIFLMPSGLRDWKNRAFGTLSCLALMGVAFYSWYLSPTLYQNTANNRFINQWSDVEVFVSKGCVYPFLYSFQEMFPTPPEGYNEGNAQTLLSAFADQDIPAEKKVSVMGIMLEAFCDLTDLPVLGEHEAVVRAYEPWHQLEEQSVTGNLLTNIFAGGTVDSEWGFLTGYTTHDDFRKPTDSYVWYFRSQGYQTMFSHPGYGWFYNRQNVNEYLGFEEQWFTDNHYEALVSPLSAIYNSDHILVTELANQLEDQVENGPCFSFAVSYQNHGPYETTFTSAVEHLTPTNSGLSQESCNIWNNYLNGVADTMDAMVWLTEELEAMEEPVVLVLFGDHKPWGGNGNSGYRELGVTFDLSTTEGFYDYYSTPYLIWANSAAKEVLGNDFVGDGGDFSHAFLMTELFNQCGWEGPAFMQLSRQMREITPMVHGQDLYLVDGAVTDTLEPEDSNFLQAFLGAQYYRENKVVPGA
;
A
#
# COMPACT_ATOMS: atom_id res chain seq x y z
N MET A 1 -6.20 -51.39 27.09
CA MET A 1 -5.58 -50.31 27.88
C MET A 1 -4.11 -50.56 28.20
N LYS A 2 -3.72 -51.63 28.93
CA LYS A 2 -2.29 -51.94 29.28
C LYS A 2 -1.38 -52.07 28.04
N ARG A 3 -1.84 -52.67 26.94
CA ARG A 3 -1.06 -52.83 25.70
C ARG A 3 -0.85 -51.48 24.97
N LEU A 4 -1.82 -50.59 24.99
CA LEU A 4 -1.71 -49.23 24.46
C LEU A 4 -0.73 -48.38 25.28
N LEU A 5 -0.82 -48.44 26.60
CA LEU A 5 0.11 -47.76 27.50
C LEU A 5 1.56 -48.26 27.34
N ASN A 6 1.75 -49.55 27.01
CA ASN A 6 3.08 -50.11 26.75
C ASN A 6 3.64 -49.66 25.38
N ILE A 7 2.79 -49.34 24.41
CA ILE A 7 3.21 -48.73 23.12
C ILE A 7 3.57 -47.25 23.32
N MET A 8 2.81 -46.54 24.14
CA MET A 8 3.04 -45.14 24.45
C MET A 8 4.28 -44.90 25.31
N ARG A 9 4.59 -45.82 26.25
CA ARG A 9 5.80 -45.78 27.09
C ARG A 9 6.91 -46.54 26.40
N LEU A 10 8.10 -45.94 26.29
CA LEU A 10 9.26 -46.58 25.67
C LEU A 10 9.48 -48.00 26.24
N PRO A 11 9.36 -49.04 25.44
CA PRO A 11 9.61 -50.40 25.94
C PRO A 11 11.11 -50.55 26.26
N GLN A 12 11.43 -50.67 27.52
CA GLN A 12 12.74 -51.13 27.93
C GLN A 12 12.76 -52.67 27.79
N GLY A 13 13.28 -53.14 26.63
CA GLY A 13 13.48 -54.57 26.40
C GLY A 13 12.80 -55.04 25.11
N SER A 14 13.55 -55.25 24.14
CA SER A 14 13.75 -56.32 23.14
C SER A 14 12.58 -56.94 22.38
N ASP A 15 11.36 -56.47 22.37
CA ASP A 15 10.39 -56.87 21.34
C ASP A 15 10.47 -55.93 20.12
N PRO A 16 11.02 -56.36 18.96
CA PRO A 16 11.13 -55.51 17.78
C PRO A 16 9.77 -55.01 17.26
N ARG A 17 8.69 -55.72 17.53
CA ARG A 17 7.32 -55.34 17.12
C ARG A 17 6.82 -54.17 17.96
N LEU A 18 7.06 -54.20 19.27
CA LEU A 18 6.70 -53.10 20.16
C LEU A 18 7.53 -51.85 19.88
N ALA A 19 8.83 -52.00 19.58
CA ALA A 19 9.70 -50.90 19.21
C ALA A 19 9.23 -50.22 17.90
N ARG A 20 8.88 -51.02 16.88
CA ARG A 20 8.32 -50.50 15.62
C ARG A 20 6.97 -49.80 15.86
N ALA A 21 6.06 -50.38 16.64
CA ALA A 21 4.79 -49.77 16.95
C ALA A 21 4.94 -48.46 17.72
N HIS A 22 5.91 -48.35 18.62
CA HIS A 22 6.24 -47.11 19.32
C HIS A 22 6.78 -46.03 18.35
N THR A 23 7.66 -46.40 17.43
CA THR A 23 8.18 -45.46 16.43
C THR A 23 7.05 -44.90 15.54
N ILE A 24 6.13 -45.77 15.10
CA ILE A 24 4.97 -45.35 14.32
C ILE A 24 4.05 -44.43 15.13
N TRP A 25 3.75 -44.82 16.39
CA TRP A 25 2.97 -43.98 17.29
C TRP A 25 3.59 -42.61 17.49
N LEU A 26 4.91 -42.54 17.72
CA LEU A 26 5.65 -41.32 17.89
C LEU A 26 5.56 -40.45 16.64
N ALA A 27 5.78 -41.04 15.45
CA ALA A 27 5.75 -40.32 14.18
C ALA A 27 4.35 -39.71 13.92
N ILE A 28 3.30 -40.50 14.06
CA ILE A 28 1.91 -40.03 13.88
C ILE A 28 1.59 -38.91 14.88
N SER A 29 1.95 -39.10 16.16
CA SER A 29 1.61 -38.15 17.21
C SER A 29 2.38 -36.84 17.07
N LEU A 30 3.66 -36.84 16.71
CA LEU A 30 4.43 -35.62 16.48
C LEU A 30 3.88 -34.85 15.25
N THR A 31 3.61 -35.57 14.17
CA THR A 31 3.03 -34.93 12.95
C THR A 31 1.65 -34.35 13.23
N ALA A 32 0.77 -35.11 13.93
CA ALA A 32 -0.55 -34.62 14.31
C ALA A 32 -0.49 -33.40 15.24
N MET A 33 0.44 -33.39 16.19
CA MET A 33 0.65 -32.22 17.06
C MET A 33 1.13 -30.99 16.25
N GLY A 34 2.06 -31.18 15.30
CA GLY A 34 2.48 -30.12 14.41
C GLY A 34 1.30 -29.56 13.59
N CYS A 35 0.43 -30.44 13.06
CA CYS A 35 -0.79 -30.02 12.38
C CYS A 35 -1.76 -29.26 13.32
N CYS A 36 -1.92 -29.69 14.56
CA CYS A 36 -2.75 -28.98 15.55
C CYS A 36 -2.18 -27.58 15.86
N ILE A 37 -0.86 -27.45 15.99
CA ILE A 37 -0.19 -26.16 16.23
C ILE A 37 -0.41 -25.20 15.03
N GLY A 38 -0.17 -25.66 13.81
CA GLY A 38 -0.45 -24.87 12.59
C GLY A 38 -1.94 -24.55 12.41
N GLY A 39 -2.83 -25.51 12.78
CA GLY A 39 -4.28 -25.30 12.80
C GLY A 39 -4.73 -24.23 13.81
N LEU A 40 -4.08 -24.15 14.97
CA LEU A 40 -4.32 -23.07 15.94
C LEU A 40 -3.90 -21.71 15.35
N GLY A 41 -2.79 -21.65 14.61
CA GLY A 41 -2.38 -20.44 13.88
C GLY A 41 -3.41 -20.00 12.84
N LEU A 42 -3.96 -20.93 12.06
CA LEU A 42 -5.05 -20.65 11.12
C LEU A 42 -6.33 -20.17 11.81
N PHE A 43 -6.60 -20.68 13.01
CA PHE A 43 -7.75 -20.24 13.80
C PHE A 43 -7.57 -18.80 14.29
N TYR A 44 -6.37 -18.41 14.71
CA TYR A 44 -6.03 -17.02 15.01
C TYR A 44 -6.21 -16.13 13.78
N ALA A 45 -5.70 -16.55 12.61
CA ALA A 45 -5.86 -15.80 11.37
C ALA A 45 -7.33 -15.58 11.01
N ALA A 46 -8.16 -16.63 11.07
CA ALA A 46 -9.58 -16.54 10.73
C ALA A 46 -10.39 -15.65 11.68
N THR A 47 -9.92 -15.42 12.90
CA THR A 47 -10.61 -14.61 13.93
C THR A 47 -9.99 -13.23 14.12
N ALA A 48 -8.86 -12.95 13.50
CA ALA A 48 -8.15 -11.68 13.64
C ALA A 48 -8.94 -10.49 13.08
N TYR A 49 -9.48 -10.63 11.88
CA TYR A 49 -10.15 -9.57 11.15
C TYR A 49 -11.66 -9.68 11.27
N THR A 50 -12.29 -8.72 11.95
CA THR A 50 -13.72 -8.79 12.33
C THR A 50 -14.69 -8.43 11.22
N LYS A 51 -14.22 -7.76 10.17
CA LYS A 51 -15.05 -7.41 9.01
C LYS A 51 -15.40 -8.63 8.14
N LEU A 52 -14.63 -9.72 8.26
CA LEU A 52 -14.90 -10.98 7.57
C LEU A 52 -15.51 -12.03 8.50
N ASN A 53 -16.35 -12.90 7.93
CA ASN A 53 -16.93 -14.01 8.68
C ASN A 53 -15.85 -15.09 8.99
N SER A 54 -15.45 -15.20 10.25
CA SER A 54 -14.39 -16.11 10.71
C SER A 54 -14.63 -17.58 10.34
N MET A 55 -15.89 -18.03 10.36
CA MET A 55 -16.24 -19.42 10.00
C MET A 55 -16.13 -19.65 8.48
N ALA A 56 -16.47 -18.66 7.66
CA ALA A 56 -16.28 -18.74 6.22
C ALA A 56 -14.79 -18.80 5.85
N ILE A 57 -13.97 -17.99 6.51
CA ILE A 57 -12.52 -18.00 6.32
C ILE A 57 -11.91 -19.32 6.77
N LEU A 58 -12.29 -19.85 7.93
CA LEU A 58 -11.81 -21.14 8.40
C LEU A 58 -12.20 -22.29 7.46
N TYR A 59 -13.45 -22.29 6.96
CA TYR A 59 -13.90 -23.24 5.95
C TYR A 59 -13.10 -23.14 4.66
N SER A 60 -12.78 -21.92 4.24
CA SER A 60 -11.94 -21.64 3.10
C SER A 60 -10.56 -22.30 3.21
N TYR A 61 -9.88 -22.19 4.36
CA TYR A 61 -8.58 -22.86 4.57
C TYR A 61 -8.71 -24.39 4.44
N LEU A 62 -9.77 -24.97 4.97
CA LEU A 62 -9.99 -26.43 4.91
C LEU A 62 -10.28 -26.92 3.49
N THR A 63 -10.86 -26.09 2.62
CA THR A 63 -11.19 -26.42 1.24
C THR A 63 -10.08 -26.12 0.24
N HIS A 64 -9.02 -25.40 0.68
CA HIS A 64 -7.85 -25.08 -0.16
C HIS A 64 -6.61 -25.80 0.34
N PRO A 65 -6.34 -27.04 -0.14
CA PRO A 65 -5.31 -27.92 0.43
C PRO A 65 -3.89 -27.32 0.36
N VAL A 66 -3.60 -26.48 -0.62
CA VAL A 66 -2.30 -25.81 -0.76
C VAL A 66 -2.12 -24.80 0.37
N ILE A 67 -3.08 -23.91 0.61
CA ILE A 67 -3.04 -22.92 1.70
C ILE A 67 -2.94 -23.66 3.05
N LEU A 68 -3.76 -24.69 3.24
CA LEU A 68 -3.73 -25.50 4.46
C LEU A 68 -2.34 -26.09 4.67
N ALA A 69 -1.76 -26.75 3.66
CA ALA A 69 -0.45 -27.38 3.76
C ALA A 69 0.64 -26.35 4.06
N LEU A 70 0.66 -25.21 3.37
CA LEU A 70 1.67 -24.15 3.57
C LEU A 70 1.64 -23.53 4.98
N ASN A 71 0.49 -23.52 5.64
CA ASN A 71 0.40 -23.07 7.05
C ASN A 71 0.72 -24.17 8.07
N LEU A 72 0.48 -25.45 7.76
CA LEU A 72 0.74 -26.57 8.67
C LEU A 72 2.19 -27.06 8.61
N LEU A 73 2.81 -27.08 7.43
CA LEU A 73 4.15 -27.64 7.21
C LEU A 73 5.23 -27.01 8.09
N PRO A 74 5.29 -25.69 8.32
CA PRO A 74 6.31 -25.09 9.20
C PRO A 74 6.24 -25.63 10.63
N ALA A 75 5.03 -25.76 11.18
CA ALA A 75 4.85 -26.31 12.52
C ALA A 75 5.27 -27.79 12.60
N VAL A 76 4.93 -28.58 11.57
CA VAL A 76 5.35 -29.99 11.48
C VAL A 76 6.87 -30.10 11.34
N ALA A 77 7.50 -29.25 10.51
CA ALA A 77 8.94 -29.26 10.33
C ALA A 77 9.68 -28.88 11.62
N LEU A 78 9.23 -27.84 12.33
CA LEU A 78 9.83 -27.39 13.58
C LEU A 78 9.72 -28.43 14.70
N ILE A 79 8.59 -29.13 14.83
CA ILE A 79 8.44 -30.15 15.88
C ILE A 79 9.38 -31.34 15.63
N TRP A 80 9.57 -31.74 14.38
CA TRP A 80 10.51 -32.80 14.01
C TRP A 80 11.96 -32.34 14.15
N LEU A 81 12.29 -31.13 13.73
CA LEU A 81 13.62 -30.54 13.92
C LEU A 81 14.02 -30.53 15.40
N GLY A 82 13.13 -30.01 16.25
CA GLY A 82 13.38 -29.97 17.71
C GLY A 82 13.50 -31.35 18.32
N TYR A 83 12.70 -32.32 17.87
CA TYR A 83 12.83 -33.71 18.28
C TYR A 83 14.20 -34.32 17.97
N PHE A 84 14.69 -34.17 16.75
CA PHE A 84 16.00 -34.66 16.37
C PHE A 84 17.13 -33.91 17.08
N LEU A 85 17.02 -32.58 17.18
CA LEU A 85 18.04 -31.74 17.78
C LEU A 85 18.23 -31.98 19.26
N PHE A 86 17.13 -32.01 20.04
CA PHE A 86 17.16 -32.07 21.50
C PHE A 86 16.88 -33.46 22.08
N ARG A 87 16.58 -34.46 21.29
CA ARG A 87 16.24 -35.84 21.72
C ARG A 87 14.98 -35.93 22.57
N ARG A 88 14.16 -34.92 22.62
CA ARG A 88 12.99 -34.82 23.49
C ARG A 88 11.79 -34.35 22.73
N THR A 89 10.69 -35.03 22.84
CA THR A 89 9.43 -34.66 22.20
C THR A 89 8.90 -33.33 22.71
N TRP A 90 9.00 -33.06 24.01
CA TRP A 90 8.59 -31.79 24.59
C TRP A 90 9.42 -30.60 24.05
N ALA A 91 10.71 -30.82 23.78
CA ALA A 91 11.54 -29.75 23.17
C ALA A 91 11.15 -29.47 21.72
N GLY A 92 10.79 -30.52 20.96
CA GLY A 92 10.18 -30.37 19.65
C GLY A 92 8.86 -29.61 19.72
N PHE A 93 8.00 -29.95 20.66
CA PHE A 93 6.75 -29.21 20.89
C PHE A 93 6.99 -27.74 21.19
N LEU A 94 7.91 -27.39 22.07
CA LEU A 94 8.23 -26.01 22.40
C LEU A 94 8.81 -25.24 21.17
N LEU A 95 9.73 -25.87 20.43
CA LEU A 95 10.34 -25.27 19.26
C LEU A 95 9.31 -25.00 18.14
N SER A 96 8.24 -25.77 18.08
CA SER A 96 7.14 -25.54 17.14
C SER A 96 6.09 -24.58 17.69
N PHE A 97 5.62 -24.81 18.93
CA PHE A 97 4.49 -24.08 19.51
C PHE A 97 4.82 -22.59 19.72
N LEU A 98 5.95 -22.29 20.34
CA LEU A 98 6.28 -20.91 20.71
C LEU A 98 6.40 -19.97 19.51
N PRO A 99 7.16 -20.26 18.43
CA PRO A 99 7.23 -19.36 17.29
C PRO A 99 5.93 -19.33 16.48
N ILE A 100 5.32 -20.47 16.17
CA ILE A 100 4.12 -20.50 15.32
C ILE A 100 2.94 -19.81 15.98
N VAL A 101 2.67 -20.14 17.23
CA VAL A 101 1.55 -19.54 17.99
C VAL A 101 1.89 -18.10 18.40
N GLY A 102 3.16 -17.82 18.72
CA GLY A 102 3.64 -16.48 19.01
C GLY A 102 3.40 -15.52 17.85
N ILE A 103 3.88 -15.86 16.65
CA ILE A 103 3.62 -15.10 15.42
C ILE A 103 2.11 -14.92 15.21
N SER A 104 1.33 -16.00 15.35
CA SER A 104 -0.12 -15.93 15.11
C SER A 104 -0.85 -15.06 16.14
N MET A 105 -0.43 -15.07 17.40
CA MET A 105 -0.97 -14.19 18.45
C MET A 105 -0.61 -12.72 18.21
N VAL A 106 0.65 -12.43 17.88
CA VAL A 106 1.08 -11.06 17.60
C VAL A 106 0.34 -10.52 16.37
N ASN A 107 0.24 -11.32 15.31
CA ASN A 107 -0.55 -10.97 14.12
C ASN A 107 -2.02 -10.69 14.46
N TYR A 108 -2.63 -11.52 15.29
CA TYR A 108 -4.02 -11.32 15.74
C TYR A 108 -4.21 -9.97 16.43
N PHE A 109 -3.34 -9.61 17.36
CA PHE A 109 -3.44 -8.34 18.06
C PHE A 109 -3.08 -7.15 17.15
N LYS A 110 -2.08 -7.29 16.27
CA LYS A 110 -1.69 -6.23 15.35
C LYS A 110 -2.85 -5.90 14.38
N ILE A 111 -3.50 -6.90 13.80
CA ILE A 111 -4.67 -6.70 12.94
C ILE A 111 -5.82 -6.05 13.73
N ARG A 112 -6.06 -6.47 14.97
CA ARG A 112 -7.13 -5.93 15.81
C ARG A 112 -6.92 -4.49 16.22
N LEU A 113 -5.69 -4.08 16.48
CA LEU A 113 -5.34 -2.76 17.02
C LEU A 113 -4.99 -1.77 15.93
N ARG A 114 -4.39 -2.23 14.84
CA ARG A 114 -3.84 -1.37 13.78
C ARG A 114 -4.42 -1.64 12.39
N SER A 115 -5.26 -2.63 12.23
CA SER A 115 -5.72 -3.13 10.92
C SER A 115 -4.57 -3.38 9.94
N ASP A 116 -3.46 -3.92 10.44
CA ASP A 116 -2.23 -4.18 9.70
C ASP A 116 -1.70 -5.57 10.05
N PRO A 117 -1.32 -6.44 9.08
CA PRO A 117 -0.80 -7.77 9.37
C PRO A 117 0.63 -7.74 9.92
N LEU A 118 1.03 -8.81 10.61
CA LEU A 118 2.41 -8.99 11.04
C LEU A 118 3.27 -9.45 9.86
N LEU A 119 4.25 -8.62 9.48
CA LEU A 119 5.21 -8.91 8.43
C LEU A 119 6.60 -9.21 9.01
N ALA A 120 7.48 -9.81 8.20
CA ALA A 120 8.85 -10.09 8.62
C ALA A 120 9.66 -8.81 8.92
N THR A 121 9.33 -7.71 8.28
CA THR A 121 9.90 -6.37 8.52
C THR A 121 9.68 -5.89 9.97
N ASP A 122 8.55 -6.24 10.58
CA ASP A 122 8.26 -5.92 11.99
C ASP A 122 9.26 -6.54 12.98
N LEU A 123 9.96 -7.61 12.60
CA LEU A 123 10.99 -8.22 13.46
C LEU A 123 12.15 -7.26 13.74
N ARG A 124 12.40 -6.29 12.87
CA ARG A 124 13.42 -5.25 13.09
C ARG A 124 13.01 -4.29 14.20
N LEU A 125 11.71 -4.02 14.31
CA LEU A 125 11.13 -3.14 15.32
C LEU A 125 10.85 -3.85 16.65
N ALA A 126 11.01 -5.17 16.71
CA ALA A 126 10.69 -5.97 17.90
C ALA A 126 11.50 -5.57 19.16
N ALA A 127 12.70 -5.01 18.98
CA ALA A 127 13.51 -4.50 20.08
C ALA A 127 12.95 -3.17 20.65
N GLU A 128 12.28 -2.38 19.83
CA GLU A 128 11.69 -1.08 20.19
C GLU A 128 10.25 -1.25 20.70
N ALA A 129 9.56 -2.30 20.26
CA ALA A 129 8.18 -2.63 20.62
C ALA A 129 7.95 -2.81 22.14
N GLY A 130 9.00 -3.17 22.90
CA GLY A 130 8.92 -3.27 24.37
C GLY A 130 8.51 -1.97 25.08
N GLY A 131 8.76 -0.81 24.47
CA GLY A 131 8.35 0.51 24.98
C GLY A 131 6.91 0.90 24.59
N ILE A 132 6.42 0.38 23.46
CA ILE A 132 5.13 0.78 22.86
C ILE A 132 3.95 -0.04 23.46
N VAL A 133 4.21 -1.27 23.88
CA VAL A 133 3.16 -2.18 24.43
C VAL A 133 2.49 -1.62 25.69
N GLY A 134 3.13 -0.73 26.43
CA GLY A 134 2.58 -0.10 27.65
C GLY A 134 1.36 0.82 27.43
N GLY A 135 1.08 1.25 26.19
CA GLY A 135 -0.03 2.16 25.86
C GLY A 135 -1.32 1.45 25.38
N TYR A 136 -1.29 0.14 25.10
CA TYR A 136 -2.43 -0.60 24.58
C TYR A 136 -3.05 -1.51 25.63
N THR A 137 -4.39 -1.50 25.74
CA THR A 137 -5.15 -2.49 26.52
C THR A 137 -5.38 -3.72 25.67
N LEU A 138 -4.72 -4.83 25.99
CA LEU A 138 -4.91 -6.10 25.30
C LEU A 138 -6.16 -6.83 25.82
N ASP A 139 -7.16 -6.99 24.99
CA ASP A 139 -8.34 -7.78 25.30
C ASP A 139 -8.01 -9.27 25.34
N ILE A 140 -7.93 -9.85 26.54
CA ILE A 140 -7.72 -11.28 26.73
C ILE A 140 -9.02 -12.02 26.43
N THR A 141 -9.08 -12.63 25.25
CA THR A 141 -10.25 -13.38 24.78
C THR A 141 -10.24 -14.85 25.26
N TRP A 142 -11.36 -15.54 25.08
CA TRP A 142 -11.44 -16.99 25.31
C TRP A 142 -10.40 -17.78 24.48
N LEU A 143 -10.01 -17.27 23.30
CA LEU A 143 -9.01 -17.88 22.43
C LEU A 143 -7.63 -17.89 23.10
N THR A 144 -7.27 -16.83 23.81
CA THR A 144 -6.01 -16.77 24.59
C THR A 144 -5.99 -17.85 25.67
N TRP A 145 -7.08 -18.01 26.42
CA TRP A 145 -7.19 -19.07 27.45
C TRP A 145 -7.18 -20.48 26.85
N PHE A 146 -7.84 -20.66 25.71
CA PHE A 146 -7.79 -21.91 24.96
C PHE A 146 -6.35 -22.26 24.51
N THR A 147 -5.59 -21.24 24.07
CA THR A 147 -4.18 -21.38 23.69
C THR A 147 -3.32 -21.83 24.89
N VAL A 148 -3.50 -21.21 26.05
CA VAL A 148 -2.82 -21.61 27.29
C VAL A 148 -3.15 -23.05 27.65
N PHE A 149 -4.43 -23.44 27.53
CA PHE A 149 -4.84 -24.82 27.74
C PHE A 149 -4.14 -25.78 26.75
N CYS A 150 -4.12 -25.47 25.47
CA CYS A 150 -3.43 -26.26 24.43
C CYS A 150 -1.94 -26.38 24.71
N PHE A 151 -1.30 -25.32 25.16
CA PHE A 151 0.11 -25.32 25.56
C PHE A 151 0.38 -26.29 26.71
N VAL A 152 -0.35 -26.14 27.79
CA VAL A 152 -0.19 -26.99 28.98
C VAL A 152 -0.50 -28.46 28.68
N ALA A 153 -1.64 -28.72 28.02
CA ALA A 153 -2.05 -30.07 27.64
C ALA A 153 -1.04 -30.73 26.69
N GLY A 154 -0.57 -30.02 25.67
CA GLY A 154 0.43 -30.51 24.72
C GLY A 154 1.78 -30.78 25.38
N LEU A 155 2.22 -29.93 26.29
CA LEU A 155 3.46 -30.11 27.05
C LEU A 155 3.38 -31.34 27.97
N LEU A 156 2.29 -31.48 28.72
CA LEU A 156 2.06 -32.66 29.57
C LEU A 156 1.96 -33.93 28.73
N PHE A 157 1.27 -33.87 27.59
CA PHE A 157 1.14 -35.02 26.69
C PHE A 157 2.52 -35.48 26.18
N THR A 158 3.37 -34.57 25.76
CA THR A 158 4.72 -34.89 25.24
C THR A 158 5.65 -35.39 26.33
N ILE A 159 5.56 -34.89 27.56
CA ILE A 159 6.38 -35.32 28.68
C ILE A 159 5.97 -36.73 29.17
N PHE A 160 4.67 -36.98 29.37
CA PHE A 160 4.18 -38.17 30.02
C PHE A 160 3.79 -39.31 29.09
N LEU A 161 3.25 -38.99 27.89
CA LEU A 161 2.73 -39.97 26.94
C LEU A 161 3.58 -40.19 25.70
N MET A 162 4.57 -39.30 25.47
CA MET A 162 5.51 -39.43 24.36
C MET A 162 6.98 -39.41 24.82
N PRO A 163 7.37 -40.12 25.88
CA PRO A 163 8.77 -40.14 26.29
C PRO A 163 9.59 -40.85 25.22
N SER A 164 10.51 -40.14 24.58
CA SER A 164 11.37 -40.73 23.58
C SER A 164 12.75 -40.14 23.65
N GLY A 165 13.74 -40.91 23.30
CA GLY A 165 15.10 -40.48 23.11
C GLY A 165 15.72 -41.27 21.99
N LEU A 166 15.91 -40.70 20.84
CA LEU A 166 16.80 -41.22 19.81
C LEU A 166 18.22 -41.24 20.40
N ARG A 167 18.73 -42.43 20.74
CA ARG A 167 20.05 -42.59 21.39
C ARG A 167 21.19 -42.46 20.40
N ASP A 168 20.98 -42.92 19.17
CA ASP A 168 21.98 -42.89 18.12
C ASP A 168 22.19 -41.46 17.58
N TRP A 169 23.41 -40.95 17.73
CA TRP A 169 23.77 -39.62 17.30
C TRP A 169 23.77 -39.46 15.76
N LYS A 170 24.07 -40.53 14.99
CA LYS A 170 24.09 -40.52 13.53
C LYS A 170 22.69 -40.31 12.99
N ASN A 171 21.69 -41.03 13.50
CA ASN A 171 20.29 -40.87 13.09
C ASN A 171 19.74 -39.50 13.48
N ARG A 172 20.20 -38.93 14.58
CA ARG A 172 19.85 -37.56 14.99
C ARG A 172 20.45 -36.51 14.06
N ALA A 173 21.75 -36.61 13.81
CA ALA A 173 22.42 -35.68 12.88
C ALA A 173 21.81 -35.75 11.47
N PHE A 174 21.56 -36.98 10.99
CA PHE A 174 20.89 -37.16 9.69
C PHE A 174 19.47 -36.56 9.69
N GLY A 175 18.66 -36.82 10.71
CA GLY A 175 17.31 -36.25 10.81
C GLY A 175 17.32 -34.71 10.92
N THR A 176 18.22 -34.16 11.74
CA THR A 176 18.39 -32.69 11.85
C THR A 176 18.78 -32.05 10.52
N LEU A 177 19.82 -32.60 9.85
CA LEU A 177 20.29 -32.08 8.55
C LEU A 177 19.23 -32.24 7.47
N SER A 178 18.50 -33.36 7.46
CA SER A 178 17.39 -33.56 6.51
C SER A 178 16.26 -32.56 6.73
N CYS A 179 15.87 -32.31 7.98
CA CYS A 179 14.85 -31.29 8.30
C CYS A 179 15.30 -29.90 7.86
N LEU A 180 16.53 -29.50 8.17
CA LEU A 180 17.07 -28.20 7.77
C LEU A 180 17.15 -28.06 6.24
N ALA A 181 17.60 -29.09 5.54
CA ALA A 181 17.67 -29.09 4.08
C ALA A 181 16.28 -28.96 3.43
N LEU A 182 15.31 -29.76 3.92
CA LEU A 182 13.92 -29.71 3.43
C LEU A 182 13.26 -28.36 3.73
N MET A 183 13.50 -27.81 4.93
CA MET A 183 13.00 -26.47 5.30
C MET A 183 13.61 -25.40 4.40
N GLY A 184 14.92 -25.43 4.13
CA GLY A 184 15.60 -24.50 3.24
C GLY A 184 15.07 -24.56 1.81
N VAL A 185 14.93 -25.77 1.25
CA VAL A 185 14.35 -25.96 -0.08
C VAL A 185 12.91 -25.47 -0.13
N ALA A 186 12.08 -25.84 0.83
CA ALA A 186 10.68 -25.41 0.88
C ALA A 186 10.57 -23.88 1.04
N PHE A 187 11.39 -23.29 1.90
CA PHE A 187 11.41 -21.84 2.10
C PHE A 187 11.71 -21.11 0.80
N TYR A 188 12.79 -21.48 0.12
CA TYR A 188 13.19 -20.85 -1.14
C TYR A 188 12.20 -21.11 -2.28
N SER A 189 11.74 -22.39 -2.45
CA SER A 189 10.93 -22.76 -3.62
C SER A 189 9.43 -22.48 -3.47
N TRP A 190 8.90 -22.44 -2.25
CA TRP A 190 7.45 -22.31 -1.99
C TRP A 190 7.11 -21.01 -1.26
N TYR A 191 7.81 -20.72 -0.16
CA TYR A 191 7.44 -19.56 0.67
C TYR A 191 7.90 -18.23 0.07
N LEU A 192 9.00 -18.20 -0.67
CA LEU A 192 9.48 -17.01 -1.38
C LEU A 192 9.03 -16.94 -2.85
N SER A 193 8.09 -17.77 -3.30
CA SER A 193 7.61 -17.77 -4.69
C SER A 193 6.47 -16.77 -4.92
N PRO A 194 6.67 -15.66 -5.67
CA PRO A 194 5.60 -14.72 -6.00
C PRO A 194 4.47 -15.38 -6.79
N THR A 195 4.82 -16.23 -7.77
CA THR A 195 3.84 -16.96 -8.57
C THR A 195 2.95 -17.86 -7.72
N LEU A 196 3.53 -18.60 -6.75
CA LEU A 196 2.74 -19.43 -5.86
C LEU A 196 1.86 -18.58 -4.94
N TYR A 197 2.41 -17.48 -4.43
CA TYR A 197 1.68 -16.58 -3.54
C TYR A 197 0.46 -15.95 -4.22
N GLN A 198 0.61 -15.43 -5.42
CA GLN A 198 -0.49 -14.86 -6.22
C GLN A 198 -1.56 -15.91 -6.55
N ASN A 199 -1.16 -17.10 -6.98
CA ASN A 199 -2.09 -18.18 -7.36
C ASN A 199 -2.83 -18.85 -6.18
N THR A 200 -2.39 -18.63 -4.94
CA THR A 200 -3.05 -19.17 -3.74
C THR A 200 -4.03 -18.19 -3.08
N ALA A 201 -4.33 -17.07 -3.72
CA ALA A 201 -5.32 -16.11 -3.23
C ALA A 201 -6.72 -16.74 -3.22
N ASN A 202 -7.46 -16.57 -2.12
CA ASN A 202 -8.86 -16.95 -2.04
C ASN A 202 -9.76 -15.76 -2.36
N ASN A 203 -9.95 -15.49 -3.64
CA ASN A 203 -10.66 -14.31 -4.15
C ASN A 203 -12.16 -14.26 -3.80
N ARG A 204 -12.72 -15.30 -3.18
CA ARG A 204 -14.16 -15.38 -2.87
C ARG A 204 -14.61 -14.49 -1.73
N PHE A 205 -13.69 -14.13 -0.83
CA PHE A 205 -14.01 -13.46 0.43
C PHE A 205 -13.12 -12.25 0.70
N ILE A 206 -12.27 -11.87 -0.24
CA ILE A 206 -11.27 -10.82 -0.02
C ILE A 206 -11.43 -9.67 -0.99
N ASN A 207 -11.16 -8.49 -0.48
CA ASN A 207 -10.80 -7.34 -1.29
C ASN A 207 -9.28 -7.40 -1.57
N GLN A 208 -8.91 -7.53 -2.85
CA GLN A 208 -7.50 -7.62 -3.24
C GLN A 208 -6.68 -6.35 -2.93
N TRP A 209 -7.36 -5.23 -2.69
CA TRP A 209 -6.77 -3.94 -2.31
C TRP A 209 -6.62 -3.74 -0.80
N SER A 210 -6.98 -4.75 -0.01
CA SER A 210 -6.80 -4.76 1.43
C SER A 210 -5.70 -5.75 1.82
N ASP A 211 -4.55 -5.25 2.24
CA ASP A 211 -3.41 -6.07 2.69
C ASP A 211 -3.82 -7.07 3.75
N VAL A 212 -4.65 -6.65 4.69
CA VAL A 212 -5.17 -7.51 5.76
C VAL A 212 -6.00 -8.66 5.19
N GLU A 213 -6.90 -8.37 4.24
CA GLU A 213 -7.77 -9.40 3.66
C GLU A 213 -6.96 -10.36 2.79
N VAL A 214 -6.02 -9.85 1.99
CA VAL A 214 -5.08 -10.67 1.22
C VAL A 214 -4.27 -11.57 2.17
N PHE A 215 -3.70 -11.01 3.23
CA PHE A 215 -2.94 -11.75 4.23
C PHE A 215 -3.79 -12.84 4.90
N VAL A 216 -4.94 -12.47 5.46
CA VAL A 216 -5.87 -13.39 6.14
C VAL A 216 -6.37 -14.48 5.18
N SER A 217 -6.62 -14.18 3.91
CA SER A 217 -7.04 -15.19 2.93
C SER A 217 -6.06 -16.34 2.78
N LYS A 218 -4.78 -16.10 3.02
CA LYS A 218 -3.68 -17.07 2.90
C LYS A 218 -3.29 -17.72 4.23
N GLY A 219 -3.91 -17.32 5.34
CA GLY A 219 -3.62 -17.80 6.69
C GLY A 219 -2.82 -16.80 7.51
N CYS A 220 -1.82 -17.29 8.27
CA CYS A 220 -0.92 -16.44 9.04
C CYS A 220 0.55 -16.78 8.78
N VAL A 221 0.92 -18.06 8.97
CA VAL A 221 2.33 -18.48 8.89
C VAL A 221 2.86 -18.40 7.46
N TYR A 222 2.04 -18.73 6.47
CA TYR A 222 2.44 -18.69 5.07
C TYR A 222 2.71 -17.25 4.59
N PRO A 223 1.78 -16.30 4.72
CA PRO A 223 2.04 -14.93 4.29
C PRO A 223 3.16 -14.25 5.11
N PHE A 224 3.27 -14.55 6.41
CA PHE A 224 4.40 -14.08 7.23
C PHE A 224 5.75 -14.57 6.69
N LEU A 225 5.86 -15.85 6.29
CA LEU A 225 7.10 -16.37 5.70
C LEU A 225 7.35 -15.80 4.29
N TYR A 226 6.31 -15.49 3.54
CA TYR A 226 6.42 -14.82 2.25
C TYR A 226 6.99 -13.41 2.39
N SER A 227 6.57 -12.65 3.37
CA SER A 227 7.00 -11.26 3.60
C SER A 227 8.49 -11.11 3.96
N PHE A 228 9.24 -12.22 4.15
CA PHE A 228 10.71 -12.15 4.26
C PHE A 228 11.39 -11.55 3.02
N GLN A 229 10.73 -11.54 1.87
CA GLN A 229 11.24 -10.85 0.68
C GLN A 229 11.34 -9.34 0.91
N GLU A 230 10.36 -8.74 1.60
CA GLU A 230 10.32 -7.32 1.91
C GLU A 230 11.37 -6.88 2.95
N MET A 231 11.98 -7.83 3.67
CA MET A 231 13.10 -7.51 4.57
C MET A 231 14.37 -7.07 3.84
N PHE A 232 14.48 -7.42 2.57
CA PHE A 232 15.68 -7.15 1.77
C PHE A 232 15.27 -6.47 0.47
N PRO A 233 14.86 -5.19 0.51
CA PRO A 233 14.56 -4.44 -0.70
C PRO A 233 15.76 -4.52 -1.64
N THR A 234 15.50 -4.73 -2.91
CA THR A 234 16.55 -4.88 -3.92
C THR A 234 17.06 -3.50 -4.31
N PRO A 235 18.32 -3.17 -4.03
CA PRO A 235 18.86 -1.89 -4.46
C PRO A 235 18.95 -1.81 -5.99
N PRO A 236 18.86 -0.61 -6.57
CA PRO A 236 19.06 -0.42 -8.00
C PRO A 236 20.46 -0.89 -8.44
N GLU A 237 20.61 -1.18 -9.73
CA GLU A 237 21.88 -1.68 -10.28
C GLU A 237 23.01 -0.66 -10.01
N GLY A 238 24.16 -1.16 -9.58
CA GLY A 238 25.30 -0.30 -9.25
C GLY A 238 25.18 0.53 -7.98
N TYR A 239 24.15 0.33 -7.16
CA TYR A 239 23.97 1.06 -5.91
C TYR A 239 25.18 0.98 -4.98
N ASN A 240 25.58 2.14 -4.49
CA ASN A 240 26.61 2.28 -3.44
C ASN A 240 26.16 3.35 -2.43
N GLU A 241 26.04 2.97 -1.17
CA GLU A 241 25.56 3.85 -0.12
C GLU A 241 26.42 5.13 0.03
N GLY A 242 27.74 4.99 -0.02
CA GLY A 242 28.66 6.14 0.07
C GLY A 242 28.52 7.11 -1.10
N ASN A 243 28.25 6.61 -2.31
CA ASN A 243 27.98 7.46 -3.47
C ASN A 243 26.64 8.18 -3.33
N ALA A 244 25.59 7.51 -2.86
CA ALA A 244 24.27 8.10 -2.62
C ALA A 244 24.36 9.22 -1.56
N GLN A 245 25.04 8.96 -0.45
CA GLN A 245 25.30 9.98 0.58
C GLN A 245 26.10 11.16 0.04
N THR A 246 27.14 10.90 -0.76
CA THR A 246 27.96 11.95 -1.36
C THR A 246 27.15 12.82 -2.31
N LEU A 247 26.31 12.20 -3.14
CA LEU A 247 25.45 12.92 -4.09
C LEU A 247 24.44 13.81 -3.34
N LEU A 248 23.76 13.29 -2.34
CA LEU A 248 22.81 14.08 -1.53
C LEU A 248 23.53 15.19 -0.75
N SER A 249 24.74 14.94 -0.22
CA SER A 249 25.50 15.93 0.52
C SER A 249 26.10 17.04 -0.35
N ALA A 250 26.04 16.92 -1.68
CA ALA A 250 26.36 18.02 -2.59
C ALA A 250 25.32 19.16 -2.52
N PHE A 251 24.16 18.90 -1.96
CA PHE A 251 23.08 19.84 -1.71
C PHE A 251 22.87 19.99 -0.21
N ALA A 252 22.53 21.20 0.23
CA ALA A 252 22.11 21.45 1.61
C ALA A 252 20.59 21.54 1.66
N ASP A 253 19.98 20.96 2.68
CA ASP A 253 18.58 21.23 2.98
C ASP A 253 18.40 22.72 3.22
N GLN A 254 17.43 23.32 2.54
CA GLN A 254 17.10 24.73 2.68
C GLN A 254 15.74 24.87 3.35
N ASP A 255 15.66 25.76 4.32
CA ASP A 255 14.38 26.10 4.96
C ASP A 255 13.53 26.97 4.04
N ILE A 256 12.21 26.87 4.19
CA ILE A 256 11.27 27.80 3.56
C ILE A 256 11.44 29.16 4.27
N PRO A 257 11.77 30.25 3.54
CA PRO A 257 11.88 31.59 4.13
C PRO A 257 10.59 31.96 4.88
N ALA A 258 10.73 32.50 6.09
CA ALA A 258 9.56 32.78 6.94
C ALA A 258 8.53 33.69 6.27
N GLU A 259 9.02 34.66 5.47
CA GLU A 259 8.20 35.61 4.70
C GLU A 259 7.56 35.00 3.44
N LYS A 260 7.93 33.77 3.06
CA LYS A 260 7.38 33.04 1.93
C LYS A 260 6.60 31.80 2.35
N LYS A 261 6.30 31.66 3.62
CA LYS A 261 5.48 30.54 4.07
C LYS A 261 4.02 30.80 3.74
N VAL A 262 3.42 29.87 3.01
CA VAL A 262 2.00 29.84 2.63
C VAL A 262 1.45 28.47 2.94
N SER A 263 0.16 28.36 3.23
CA SER A 263 -0.50 27.07 3.34
C SER A 263 -0.56 26.37 1.99
N VAL A 264 -0.40 25.05 1.97
CA VAL A 264 -0.46 24.23 0.77
C VAL A 264 -1.55 23.19 0.91
N MET A 265 -2.46 23.15 -0.05
CA MET A 265 -3.51 22.14 -0.16
C MET A 265 -3.31 21.34 -1.44
N GLY A 266 -3.03 20.05 -1.35
CA GLY A 266 -2.99 19.13 -2.48
C GLY A 266 -4.26 18.28 -2.50
N ILE A 267 -4.94 18.18 -3.64
CA ILE A 267 -6.07 17.27 -3.82
C ILE A 267 -5.82 16.40 -5.04
N MET A 268 -5.66 15.12 -4.81
CA MET A 268 -5.59 14.12 -5.86
C MET A 268 -7.01 13.69 -6.23
N LEU A 269 -7.38 13.93 -7.48
CA LEU A 269 -8.70 13.68 -8.03
C LEU A 269 -8.78 12.23 -8.53
N GLU A 270 -9.65 11.42 -7.94
CA GLU A 270 -9.85 10.02 -8.28
C GLU A 270 -10.27 9.84 -9.73
N ALA A 271 -9.51 9.03 -10.46
CA ALA A 271 -9.73 8.66 -11.85
C ALA A 271 -9.95 9.87 -12.79
N PHE A 272 -9.32 11.01 -12.50
CA PHE A 272 -9.56 12.24 -13.26
C PHE A 272 -8.63 12.35 -14.48
N CYS A 273 -9.23 12.54 -15.64
CA CYS A 273 -8.55 12.94 -16.86
C CYS A 273 -9.46 13.85 -17.68
N ASP A 274 -8.88 14.65 -18.56
CA ASP A 274 -9.68 15.45 -19.49
C ASP A 274 -10.10 14.59 -20.69
N LEU A 275 -11.40 14.32 -20.81
CA LEU A 275 -11.95 13.57 -21.95
C LEU A 275 -12.08 14.44 -23.21
N THR A 276 -11.92 15.77 -23.11
CA THR A 276 -11.93 16.64 -24.29
C THR A 276 -10.68 16.48 -25.15
N ASP A 277 -9.62 15.87 -24.62
CA ASP A 277 -8.44 15.46 -25.37
C ASP A 277 -8.68 14.23 -26.27
N LEU A 278 -9.77 13.50 -26.03
CA LEU A 278 -10.04 12.27 -26.77
C LEU A 278 -10.83 12.53 -28.06
N PRO A 279 -10.53 11.77 -29.14
CA PRO A 279 -11.31 11.84 -30.37
C PRO A 279 -12.81 11.64 -30.10
N VAL A 280 -13.68 12.27 -30.88
CA VAL A 280 -15.14 12.24 -30.76
C VAL A 280 -15.66 12.98 -29.51
N LEU A 281 -15.08 12.78 -28.34
CA LEU A 281 -15.53 13.41 -27.09
C LEU A 281 -15.15 14.90 -27.03
N GLY A 282 -13.97 15.28 -27.50
CA GLY A 282 -13.52 16.68 -27.53
C GLY A 282 -14.35 17.58 -28.43
N GLU A 283 -15.05 17.03 -29.41
CA GLU A 283 -15.97 17.78 -30.28
C GLU A 283 -17.42 17.77 -29.76
N HIS A 284 -17.71 17.01 -28.68
CA HIS A 284 -19.07 16.82 -28.17
C HIS A 284 -19.43 17.92 -27.16
N GLU A 285 -20.35 18.84 -27.54
CA GLU A 285 -20.74 20.02 -26.74
C GLU A 285 -21.04 19.71 -25.26
N ALA A 286 -21.70 18.58 -24.96
CA ALA A 286 -22.04 18.24 -23.60
C ALA A 286 -20.81 17.76 -22.77
N VAL A 287 -19.83 17.15 -23.41
CA VAL A 287 -18.55 16.78 -22.78
C VAL A 287 -17.72 18.02 -22.51
N VAL A 288 -17.52 18.88 -23.53
CA VAL A 288 -16.81 20.16 -23.40
C VAL A 288 -17.41 21.00 -22.28
N ARG A 289 -18.75 21.06 -22.17
CA ARG A 289 -19.42 21.78 -21.09
C ARG A 289 -19.15 21.20 -19.70
N ALA A 290 -19.00 19.89 -19.56
CA ALA A 290 -18.68 19.27 -18.28
C ALA A 290 -17.26 19.62 -17.79
N TYR A 291 -16.34 19.90 -18.72
CA TYR A 291 -14.96 20.31 -18.40
C TYR A 291 -14.73 21.83 -18.46
N GLU A 292 -15.73 22.62 -18.83
CA GLU A 292 -15.59 24.10 -18.89
C GLU A 292 -15.08 24.70 -17.57
N PRO A 293 -15.53 24.28 -16.36
CA PRO A 293 -14.98 24.79 -15.11
C PRO A 293 -13.49 24.45 -14.92
N TRP A 294 -13.05 23.25 -15.34
CA TRP A 294 -11.64 22.86 -15.31
C TRP A 294 -10.80 23.78 -16.20
N HIS A 295 -11.20 23.98 -17.45
CA HIS A 295 -10.50 24.85 -18.40
C HIS A 295 -10.44 26.30 -17.92
N GLN A 296 -11.47 26.79 -17.22
CA GLN A 296 -11.45 28.12 -16.60
C GLN A 296 -10.45 28.22 -15.44
N LEU A 297 -10.26 27.14 -14.65
CA LEU A 297 -9.25 27.09 -13.62
C LEU A 297 -7.84 27.00 -14.24
N GLU A 298 -7.67 26.27 -15.34
CA GLU A 298 -6.40 26.20 -16.09
C GLU A 298 -5.93 27.58 -16.56
N GLU A 299 -6.83 28.43 -17.04
CA GLU A 299 -6.49 29.81 -17.47
C GLU A 299 -5.91 30.66 -16.33
N GLN A 300 -6.13 30.28 -15.08
CA GLN A 300 -5.71 30.98 -13.86
C GLN A 300 -4.64 30.22 -13.08
N SER A 301 -4.06 29.19 -13.67
CA SER A 301 -3.16 28.25 -13.01
C SER A 301 -1.89 27.99 -13.82
N VAL A 302 -0.89 27.40 -13.15
CA VAL A 302 0.18 26.68 -13.85
C VAL A 302 -0.32 25.27 -14.14
N THR A 303 -0.25 24.83 -15.39
CA THR A 303 -0.88 23.58 -15.87
C THR A 303 0.09 22.71 -16.66
N GLY A 304 -0.29 21.46 -16.87
CA GLY A 304 0.41 20.48 -17.68
C GLY A 304 -0.11 19.07 -17.41
N ASN A 305 0.64 18.06 -17.83
CA ASN A 305 0.27 16.67 -17.62
C ASN A 305 1.25 15.94 -16.69
N LEU A 306 0.72 15.09 -15.83
CA LEU A 306 1.49 14.08 -15.11
C LEU A 306 1.54 12.80 -15.94
N LEU A 307 2.72 12.20 -16.00
CA LEU A 307 2.93 10.89 -16.58
C LEU A 307 3.03 9.90 -15.42
N THR A 308 1.94 9.18 -15.19
CA THR A 308 1.80 8.25 -14.07
C THR A 308 2.33 6.86 -14.43
N ASN A 309 2.51 5.98 -13.43
CA ASN A 309 2.93 4.59 -13.67
C ASN A 309 1.73 3.63 -13.80
N ILE A 310 0.51 4.11 -13.66
CA ILE A 310 -0.69 3.30 -13.43
C ILE A 310 -1.83 3.68 -14.37
N PHE A 311 -2.77 2.73 -14.55
CA PHE A 311 -3.99 2.91 -15.34
C PHE A 311 -5.17 2.23 -14.66
N ALA A 312 -6.28 2.94 -14.50
CA ALA A 312 -7.56 2.42 -14.00
C ALA A 312 -7.46 1.73 -12.62
N GLY A 313 -6.59 2.21 -11.76
CA GLY A 313 -6.39 1.72 -10.38
C GLY A 313 -4.93 1.73 -9.96
N GLY A 314 -4.69 1.52 -8.67
CA GLY A 314 -3.35 1.62 -8.09
C GLY A 314 -3.05 3.03 -7.56
N THR A 315 -4.06 3.81 -7.24
CA THR A 315 -4.08 5.22 -6.80
C THR A 315 -2.88 5.63 -5.93
N VAL A 316 -2.43 4.75 -5.03
CA VAL A 316 -1.33 5.04 -4.09
C VAL A 316 0.03 5.24 -4.77
N ASP A 317 0.24 4.75 -5.98
CA ASP A 317 1.48 5.01 -6.71
C ASP A 317 1.62 6.52 -7.01
N SER A 318 0.56 7.16 -7.51
CA SER A 318 0.53 8.60 -7.76
C SER A 318 0.53 9.41 -6.46
N GLU A 319 -0.20 8.95 -5.44
CA GLU A 319 -0.26 9.56 -4.11
C GLU A 319 1.12 9.61 -3.45
N TRP A 320 1.77 8.46 -3.35
CA TRP A 320 3.05 8.37 -2.67
C TRP A 320 4.19 8.99 -3.47
N GLY A 321 4.14 8.91 -4.80
CA GLY A 321 5.07 9.63 -5.67
C GLY A 321 5.04 11.15 -5.43
N PHE A 322 3.86 11.75 -5.32
CA PHE A 322 3.70 13.17 -4.97
C PHE A 322 4.25 13.49 -3.58
N LEU A 323 3.96 12.67 -2.58
CA LEU A 323 4.34 12.91 -1.18
C LEU A 323 5.82 12.67 -0.87
N THR A 324 6.52 11.86 -1.69
CA THR A 324 7.92 11.48 -1.44
C THR A 324 8.91 11.97 -2.49
N GLY A 325 8.45 12.19 -3.72
CA GLY A 325 9.30 12.42 -4.89
C GLY A 325 9.94 11.14 -5.44
N TYR A 326 9.50 9.96 -5.02
CA TYR A 326 10.04 8.69 -5.50
C TYR A 326 9.33 8.29 -6.80
N THR A 327 10.11 8.08 -7.85
CA THR A 327 9.59 7.71 -9.18
C THR A 327 9.10 6.28 -9.24
N THR A 328 9.68 5.42 -8.38
CA THR A 328 9.23 4.05 -8.07
C THR A 328 9.50 3.80 -6.60
N HIS A 329 8.70 3.00 -5.93
CA HIS A 329 8.85 2.71 -4.51
C HIS A 329 8.27 1.34 -4.17
N ASP A 330 8.72 0.78 -3.05
CA ASP A 330 8.07 -0.36 -2.40
C ASP A 330 6.93 0.13 -1.48
N ASP A 331 6.13 -0.80 -0.95
CA ASP A 331 5.15 -0.47 0.08
C ASP A 331 5.83 0.07 1.35
N PHE A 332 5.36 1.20 1.85
CA PHE A 332 5.93 1.78 3.07
C PHE A 332 5.46 1.01 4.30
N ARG A 333 6.42 0.49 5.07
CA ARG A 333 6.18 -0.35 6.26
C ARG A 333 6.91 0.17 7.51
N LYS A 334 7.48 1.36 7.44
CA LYS A 334 8.26 2.03 8.49
C LYS A 334 8.25 3.52 8.24
N PRO A 335 8.59 4.35 9.24
CA PRO A 335 8.83 5.76 9.00
C PRO A 335 9.79 5.96 7.83
N THR A 336 9.35 6.69 6.82
CA THR A 336 10.05 6.89 5.55
C THR A 336 10.17 8.38 5.27
N ASP A 337 11.35 8.80 4.82
CA ASP A 337 11.61 10.20 4.48
C ASP A 337 10.69 10.66 3.32
N SER A 338 10.04 11.82 3.52
CA SER A 338 9.01 12.36 2.65
C SER A 338 8.98 13.88 2.69
N TYR A 339 8.27 14.49 1.77
CA TYR A 339 8.00 15.93 1.82
C TYR A 339 7.08 16.33 2.99
N VAL A 340 6.26 15.41 3.50
CA VAL A 340 5.43 15.66 4.69
C VAL A 340 6.31 15.89 5.92
N TRP A 341 7.32 15.04 6.13
CA TRP A 341 8.32 15.26 7.20
C TRP A 341 9.09 16.55 7.05
N TYR A 342 9.41 16.94 5.80
CA TYR A 342 10.02 18.23 5.53
C TYR A 342 9.09 19.38 5.94
N PHE A 343 7.82 19.41 5.52
CA PHE A 343 6.87 20.44 5.93
C PHE A 343 6.73 20.53 7.47
N ARG A 344 6.66 19.39 8.16
CA ARG A 344 6.68 19.38 9.64
C ARG A 344 7.92 20.05 10.20
N SER A 345 9.10 19.75 9.66
CA SER A 345 10.37 20.38 10.09
C SER A 345 10.38 21.89 9.89
N GLN A 346 9.58 22.36 8.92
CA GLN A 346 9.39 23.80 8.64
C GLN A 346 8.29 24.45 9.50
N GLY A 347 7.67 23.68 10.42
CA GLY A 347 6.63 24.17 11.32
C GLY A 347 5.23 24.22 10.73
N TYR A 348 4.98 23.45 9.65
CA TYR A 348 3.64 23.23 9.12
C TYR A 348 2.91 22.16 9.92
N GLN A 349 1.61 22.33 10.09
CA GLN A 349 0.72 21.26 10.50
C GLN A 349 0.43 20.38 9.29
N THR A 350 0.46 19.05 9.46
CA THR A 350 0.33 18.11 8.34
C THR A 350 -0.90 17.23 8.50
N MET A 351 -1.76 17.25 7.49
CA MET A 351 -3.08 16.68 7.55
C MET A 351 -3.38 15.87 6.29
N PHE A 352 -4.02 14.73 6.48
CA PHE A 352 -4.47 13.86 5.40
C PHE A 352 -5.98 13.67 5.46
N SER A 353 -6.65 13.64 4.31
CA SER A 353 -8.10 13.49 4.23
C SER A 353 -8.52 12.60 3.05
N HIS A 354 -9.39 11.62 3.33
CA HIS A 354 -9.94 10.74 2.30
C HIS A 354 -11.29 10.16 2.74
N PRO A 355 -12.40 10.42 2.04
CA PRO A 355 -13.71 9.85 2.37
C PRO A 355 -13.84 8.38 1.97
N GLY A 356 -12.76 7.64 2.03
CA GLY A 356 -12.64 6.20 1.98
C GLY A 356 -12.16 5.63 3.32
N TYR A 357 -11.94 4.32 3.39
CA TYR A 357 -11.51 3.65 4.62
C TYR A 357 -9.99 3.67 4.78
N GLY A 358 -9.48 4.02 5.95
CA GLY A 358 -8.04 4.08 6.25
C GLY A 358 -7.30 2.73 6.12
N TRP A 359 -8.01 1.61 6.21
CA TRP A 359 -7.45 0.27 5.99
C TRP A 359 -7.21 -0.05 4.50
N PHE A 360 -7.80 0.69 3.59
CA PHE A 360 -7.60 0.51 2.15
C PHE A 360 -6.21 1.01 1.78
N TYR A 361 -5.41 0.19 1.10
CA TYR A 361 -3.98 0.41 0.87
C TYR A 361 -3.15 0.64 2.15
N ASN A 362 -3.67 0.24 3.32
CA ASN A 362 -3.00 0.48 4.60
C ASN A 362 -2.71 1.97 4.91
N ARG A 363 -3.47 2.90 4.28
CA ARG A 363 -3.24 4.34 4.36
C ARG A 363 -3.08 4.88 5.78
N GLN A 364 -3.89 4.41 6.72
CA GLN A 364 -3.83 4.86 8.12
C GLN A 364 -2.45 4.68 8.77
N ASN A 365 -1.70 3.62 8.38
CA ASN A 365 -0.35 3.39 8.88
C ASN A 365 0.71 4.05 7.97
N VAL A 366 0.54 3.99 6.66
CA VAL A 366 1.46 4.59 5.70
C VAL A 366 1.54 6.10 5.89
N ASN A 367 0.41 6.79 6.08
CA ASN A 367 0.40 8.23 6.32
C ASN A 367 1.11 8.61 7.62
N GLU A 368 0.98 7.79 8.69
CA GLU A 368 1.77 7.97 9.90
C GLU A 368 3.28 7.82 9.60
N TYR A 369 3.67 6.83 8.77
CA TYR A 369 5.05 6.63 8.37
C TYR A 369 5.59 7.78 7.51
N LEU A 370 4.75 8.36 6.66
CA LEU A 370 5.10 9.51 5.83
C LEU A 370 5.09 10.84 6.61
N GLY A 371 4.53 10.88 7.83
CA GLY A 371 4.65 12.03 8.71
C GLY A 371 3.40 12.85 8.95
N PHE A 372 2.22 12.44 8.48
CA PHE A 372 0.97 13.15 8.79
C PHE A 372 0.63 13.07 10.27
N GLU A 373 0.25 14.21 10.86
CA GLU A 373 -0.10 14.34 12.28
C GLU A 373 -1.58 14.07 12.51
N GLU A 374 -2.43 14.43 11.55
CA GLU A 374 -3.86 14.23 11.59
C GLU A 374 -4.35 13.52 10.33
N GLN A 375 -5.35 12.64 10.49
CA GLN A 375 -5.89 11.85 9.37
C GLN A 375 -7.39 11.68 9.51
N TRP A 376 -8.13 12.04 8.45
CA TRP A 376 -9.58 11.91 8.35
C TRP A 376 -9.97 10.89 7.30
N PHE A 377 -10.71 9.86 7.74
CA PHE A 377 -11.24 8.78 6.92
C PHE A 377 -12.74 8.61 7.15
N THR A 378 -13.37 7.73 6.39
CA THR A 378 -14.80 7.40 6.54
C THR A 378 -15.14 7.05 7.99
N ASP A 379 -14.41 6.11 8.58
CA ASP A 379 -14.74 5.51 9.88
C ASP A 379 -14.38 6.37 11.10
N ASN A 380 -13.54 7.37 10.96
CA ASN A 380 -13.20 8.27 12.06
C ASN A 380 -13.72 9.71 11.89
N HIS A 381 -14.23 10.09 10.69
CA HIS A 381 -14.68 11.45 10.43
C HIS A 381 -15.93 11.50 9.53
N TYR A 382 -15.86 11.09 8.26
CA TYR A 382 -16.87 11.37 7.24
C TYR A 382 -18.22 10.69 7.48
N GLU A 383 -18.26 9.46 8.03
CA GLU A 383 -19.51 8.75 8.32
C GLU A 383 -20.39 9.50 9.34
N ALA A 384 -19.77 10.28 10.24
CA ALA A 384 -20.48 11.05 11.24
C ALA A 384 -21.15 12.32 10.69
N LEU A 385 -20.68 12.83 9.54
CA LEU A 385 -21.17 14.08 8.94
C LEU A 385 -22.49 13.90 8.19
N VAL A 386 -22.80 12.69 7.75
CA VAL A 386 -23.99 12.39 6.96
C VAL A 386 -25.09 11.77 7.81
N SER A 387 -26.35 12.21 7.54
CA SER A 387 -27.51 11.56 8.15
C SER A 387 -27.64 10.12 7.62
N PRO A 388 -28.11 9.16 8.46
CA PRO A 388 -28.36 7.78 8.00
C PRO A 388 -29.29 7.65 6.78
N LEU A 389 -30.01 8.71 6.42
CA LEU A 389 -30.89 8.78 5.26
C LEU A 389 -30.23 9.33 3.98
N SER A 390 -29.03 9.94 4.08
CA SER A 390 -28.26 10.44 2.95
C SER A 390 -26.94 9.67 2.89
N ALA A 391 -26.88 8.64 2.06
CA ALA A 391 -25.72 7.71 2.00
C ALA A 391 -24.54 8.24 1.15
N ILE A 392 -24.36 9.56 1.01
CA ILE A 392 -23.32 10.13 0.13
C ILE A 392 -22.27 10.87 0.98
N TYR A 393 -21.60 10.13 1.88
CA TYR A 393 -20.47 10.67 2.68
C TYR A 393 -19.18 10.83 1.87
N ASN A 394 -19.10 10.25 0.70
CA ASN A 394 -17.94 10.26 -0.20
C ASN A 394 -18.09 11.25 -1.37
N SER A 395 -19.00 12.21 -1.27
CA SER A 395 -19.10 13.32 -2.22
C SER A 395 -17.90 14.26 -2.10
N ASP A 396 -17.38 14.73 -3.22
CA ASP A 396 -16.27 15.67 -3.25
C ASP A 396 -16.66 17.03 -2.65
N HIS A 397 -17.93 17.43 -2.72
CA HIS A 397 -18.43 18.62 -1.98
C HIS A 397 -18.27 18.50 -0.47
N ILE A 398 -18.52 17.34 0.11
CA ILE A 398 -18.29 17.13 1.55
C ILE A 398 -16.79 17.20 1.85
N LEU A 399 -15.97 16.54 1.03
CA LEU A 399 -14.52 16.58 1.17
C LEU A 399 -13.98 18.00 1.19
N VAL A 400 -14.29 18.81 0.17
CA VAL A 400 -13.73 20.18 0.06
C VAL A 400 -14.30 21.11 1.13
N THR A 401 -15.55 20.92 1.56
CA THR A 401 -16.13 21.68 2.68
C THR A 401 -15.35 21.42 3.96
N GLU A 402 -15.05 20.16 4.26
CA GLU A 402 -14.28 19.81 5.45
C GLU A 402 -12.82 20.30 5.36
N LEU A 403 -12.22 20.29 4.16
CA LEU A 403 -10.86 20.83 3.96
C LEU A 403 -10.81 22.35 4.17
N ALA A 404 -11.81 23.09 3.69
CA ALA A 404 -11.90 24.54 3.91
C ALA A 404 -12.10 24.86 5.40
N ASN A 405 -13.04 24.18 6.07
CA ASN A 405 -13.28 24.34 7.52
C ASN A 405 -11.99 24.02 8.33
N GLN A 406 -11.30 22.95 7.97
CA GLN A 406 -10.08 22.53 8.63
C GLN A 406 -8.97 23.57 8.49
N LEU A 407 -8.83 24.16 7.31
CA LEU A 407 -7.85 25.22 7.08
C LEU A 407 -8.17 26.46 7.93
N GLU A 408 -9.42 26.90 7.99
CA GLU A 408 -9.85 28.03 8.85
C GLU A 408 -9.54 27.80 10.32
N ASP A 409 -9.82 26.59 10.84
CA ASP A 409 -9.59 26.23 12.24
C ASP A 409 -8.09 26.18 12.59
N GLN A 410 -7.24 25.87 11.64
CA GLN A 410 -5.79 25.63 11.86
C GLN A 410 -4.91 26.87 11.62
N VAL A 411 -5.37 27.82 10.84
CA VAL A 411 -4.60 29.03 10.43
C VAL A 411 -4.00 29.80 11.63
N GLU A 412 -4.70 29.87 12.76
CA GLU A 412 -4.19 30.54 13.97
C GLU A 412 -2.94 29.85 14.55
N ASN A 413 -2.68 28.59 14.18
CA ASN A 413 -1.55 27.78 14.69
C ASN A 413 -0.35 27.75 13.75
N GLY A 414 -0.42 28.37 12.59
CA GLY A 414 0.63 28.42 11.57
C GLY A 414 0.21 27.81 10.23
N PRO A 415 1.11 27.77 9.24
CA PRO A 415 0.76 27.26 7.91
C PRO A 415 0.47 25.76 7.94
N CYS A 416 -0.40 25.31 7.03
CA CYS A 416 -0.80 23.92 6.89
C CYS A 416 -0.25 23.30 5.60
N PHE A 417 0.12 22.04 5.65
CA PHE A 417 0.25 21.16 4.50
C PHE A 417 -0.88 20.13 4.60
N SER A 418 -1.94 20.33 3.81
CA SER A 418 -3.08 19.44 3.72
C SER A 418 -3.01 18.64 2.43
N PHE A 419 -3.19 17.33 2.49
CA PHE A 419 -3.29 16.48 1.31
C PHE A 419 -4.55 15.62 1.37
N ALA A 420 -5.32 15.64 0.28
CA ALA A 420 -6.55 14.87 0.19
C ALA A 420 -6.61 14.02 -1.06
N VAL A 421 -7.33 12.91 -0.96
CA VAL A 421 -7.66 12.02 -2.07
C VAL A 421 -9.18 12.01 -2.21
N SER A 422 -9.71 12.39 -3.37
CA SER A 422 -11.15 12.33 -3.62
C SER A 422 -11.64 10.90 -3.81
N TYR A 423 -12.94 10.67 -3.88
CA TYR A 423 -13.50 9.31 -3.99
C TYR A 423 -14.66 9.20 -4.95
N GLN A 424 -15.34 10.28 -5.26
CA GLN A 424 -16.63 10.28 -5.97
C GLN A 424 -16.57 9.59 -7.33
N ASN A 425 -15.47 9.74 -8.08
CA ASN A 425 -15.30 9.17 -9.41
C ASN A 425 -14.69 7.75 -9.42
N HIS A 426 -14.63 7.07 -8.27
CA HIS A 426 -14.06 5.73 -8.19
C HIS A 426 -14.85 4.70 -9.03
N GLY A 427 -14.16 4.04 -9.96
CA GLY A 427 -14.73 2.96 -10.78
C GLY A 427 -14.97 1.64 -10.01
N PRO A 428 -15.51 0.61 -10.67
CA PRO A 428 -16.00 0.59 -12.04
C PRO A 428 -17.37 1.28 -12.21
N TYR A 429 -17.57 1.94 -13.35
CA TYR A 429 -18.85 2.60 -13.65
C TYR A 429 -19.88 1.59 -14.14
N GLU A 430 -21.15 1.80 -13.77
CA GLU A 430 -22.24 0.92 -14.17
C GLU A 430 -22.42 0.90 -15.70
N THR A 431 -22.65 -0.30 -16.27
CA THR A 431 -22.93 -0.49 -17.69
C THR A 431 -24.37 -0.13 -18.08
N THR A 432 -25.19 0.24 -17.08
CA THR A 432 -26.51 0.84 -17.24
C THR A 432 -26.45 2.29 -16.80
N PHE A 433 -27.22 3.17 -17.47
CA PHE A 433 -27.26 4.56 -17.08
C PHE A 433 -27.95 4.72 -15.71
N THR A 434 -27.24 5.29 -14.75
CA THR A 434 -27.69 5.46 -13.35
C THR A 434 -27.58 6.90 -12.84
N SER A 435 -26.96 7.78 -13.62
CA SER A 435 -26.72 9.18 -13.27
C SER A 435 -27.87 10.12 -13.65
N ALA A 436 -27.70 11.43 -13.38
CA ALA A 436 -28.79 12.40 -13.54
C ALA A 436 -28.95 12.89 -14.99
N VAL A 437 -27.83 13.06 -15.73
CA VAL A 437 -27.83 13.66 -17.07
C VAL A 437 -27.25 12.69 -18.09
N GLU A 438 -27.99 12.44 -19.17
CA GLU A 438 -27.53 11.62 -20.28
C GLU A 438 -26.87 12.54 -21.34
N HIS A 439 -25.56 12.69 -21.26
CA HIS A 439 -24.76 13.51 -22.19
C HIS A 439 -24.59 12.83 -23.55
N LEU A 440 -24.32 11.53 -23.53
CA LEU A 440 -23.99 10.72 -24.71
C LEU A 440 -25.09 9.70 -24.98
N THR A 441 -25.46 9.57 -26.24
CA THR A 441 -26.35 8.54 -26.76
C THR A 441 -25.72 7.88 -27.99
N PRO A 442 -26.08 6.66 -28.38
CA PRO A 442 -25.56 6.06 -29.61
C PRO A 442 -25.80 6.92 -30.86
N THR A 443 -26.85 7.76 -30.85
CA THR A 443 -27.20 8.61 -31.99
C THR A 443 -26.30 9.84 -32.12
N ASN A 444 -25.89 10.45 -30.99
CA ASN A 444 -25.08 11.68 -31.02
C ASN A 444 -23.58 11.43 -30.92
N SER A 445 -23.14 10.26 -30.44
CA SER A 445 -21.73 9.91 -30.26
C SER A 445 -21.21 8.82 -31.22
N GLY A 446 -22.11 8.00 -31.76
CA GLY A 446 -21.72 6.82 -32.54
C GLY A 446 -21.21 5.63 -31.70
N LEU A 447 -21.17 5.78 -30.37
CA LEU A 447 -20.73 4.73 -29.44
C LEU A 447 -21.84 3.69 -29.19
N SER A 448 -21.48 2.52 -28.70
CA SER A 448 -22.45 1.54 -28.19
C SER A 448 -23.22 2.08 -26.99
N GLN A 449 -24.41 1.52 -26.71
CA GLN A 449 -25.19 1.93 -25.53
C GLN A 449 -24.43 1.68 -24.23
N GLU A 450 -23.65 0.58 -24.14
CA GLU A 450 -22.84 0.27 -22.98
C GLU A 450 -21.74 1.34 -22.77
N SER A 451 -21.02 1.70 -23.80
CA SER A 451 -19.98 2.75 -23.72
C SER A 451 -20.60 4.12 -23.40
N CYS A 452 -21.75 4.45 -23.98
CA CYS A 452 -22.48 5.67 -23.60
C CYS A 452 -22.84 5.69 -22.11
N ASN A 453 -23.33 4.58 -21.57
CA ASN A 453 -23.71 4.50 -20.15
C ASN A 453 -22.50 4.67 -19.23
N ILE A 454 -21.38 3.99 -19.52
CA ILE A 454 -20.13 4.10 -18.76
C ILE A 454 -19.64 5.55 -18.74
N TRP A 455 -19.52 6.17 -19.93
CA TRP A 455 -19.06 7.56 -20.02
C TRP A 455 -20.03 8.57 -19.42
N ASN A 456 -21.34 8.37 -19.54
CA ASN A 456 -22.32 9.22 -18.88
C ASN A 456 -22.21 9.16 -17.36
N ASN A 457 -22.07 7.95 -16.79
CA ASN A 457 -21.91 7.79 -15.34
C ASN A 457 -20.60 8.45 -14.83
N TYR A 458 -19.52 8.34 -15.59
CA TYR A 458 -18.26 9.04 -15.30
C TYR A 458 -18.39 10.57 -15.41
N LEU A 459 -18.93 11.08 -16.51
CA LEU A 459 -19.06 12.53 -16.78
C LEU A 459 -19.93 13.25 -15.75
N ASN A 460 -20.99 12.61 -15.24
CA ASN A 460 -21.79 13.22 -14.17
C ASN A 460 -20.97 13.36 -12.87
N GLY A 461 -20.12 12.37 -12.56
CA GLY A 461 -19.20 12.48 -11.43
C GLY A 461 -18.18 13.59 -11.63
N VAL A 462 -17.59 13.70 -12.83
CA VAL A 462 -16.66 14.78 -13.16
C VAL A 462 -17.31 16.15 -13.01
N ALA A 463 -18.53 16.33 -13.53
CA ALA A 463 -19.22 17.61 -13.40
C ALA A 463 -19.43 18.01 -11.93
N ASP A 464 -19.87 17.07 -11.08
CA ASP A 464 -20.02 17.32 -9.64
C ASP A 464 -18.67 17.64 -8.97
N THR A 465 -17.59 16.93 -9.34
CA THR A 465 -16.24 17.20 -8.83
C THR A 465 -15.79 18.61 -9.22
N MET A 466 -16.03 19.03 -10.47
CA MET A 466 -15.65 20.37 -10.93
C MET A 466 -16.44 21.45 -10.22
N ASP A 467 -17.73 21.27 -10.00
CA ASP A 467 -18.54 22.20 -9.21
C ASP A 467 -17.99 22.34 -7.77
N ALA A 468 -17.53 21.24 -7.17
CA ALA A 468 -16.90 21.26 -5.85
C ALA A 468 -15.55 21.99 -5.84
N MET A 469 -14.71 21.80 -6.89
CA MET A 469 -13.41 22.49 -7.00
C MET A 469 -13.56 24.00 -7.25
N VAL A 470 -14.53 24.40 -8.07
CA VAL A 470 -14.86 25.84 -8.25
C VAL A 470 -15.31 26.46 -6.94
N TRP A 471 -16.23 25.81 -6.23
CA TRP A 471 -16.65 26.28 -4.91
C TRP A 471 -15.46 26.42 -3.95
N LEU A 472 -14.55 25.42 -3.92
CA LEU A 472 -13.36 25.48 -3.07
C LEU A 472 -12.46 26.66 -3.43
N THR A 473 -12.20 26.91 -4.72
CA THR A 473 -11.36 28.04 -5.13
C THR A 473 -11.99 29.40 -4.80
N GLU A 474 -13.33 29.52 -4.84
CA GLU A 474 -14.06 30.73 -4.39
C GLU A 474 -13.90 30.94 -2.88
N GLU A 475 -14.03 29.88 -2.06
CA GLU A 475 -13.82 29.96 -0.60
C GLU A 475 -12.36 30.32 -0.26
N LEU A 476 -11.38 29.66 -0.90
CA LEU A 476 -9.96 29.95 -0.68
C LEU A 476 -9.57 31.37 -1.11
N GLU A 477 -10.15 31.90 -2.19
CA GLU A 477 -9.94 33.29 -2.63
C GLU A 477 -10.52 34.31 -1.63
N ALA A 478 -11.57 33.96 -0.92
CA ALA A 478 -12.18 34.81 0.11
C ALA A 478 -11.38 34.85 1.42
N MET A 479 -10.44 33.92 1.62
CA MET A 479 -9.60 33.85 2.83
C MET A 479 -8.50 34.93 2.80
N GLU A 480 -8.15 35.48 3.97
CA GLU A 480 -6.95 36.33 4.12
C GLU A 480 -5.66 35.51 4.20
N GLU A 481 -5.76 34.21 4.50
CA GLU A 481 -4.64 33.28 4.56
C GLU A 481 -4.07 33.01 3.18
N PRO A 482 -2.74 33.09 2.99
CA PRO A 482 -2.12 32.74 1.72
C PRO A 482 -2.14 31.23 1.49
N VAL A 483 -2.81 30.78 0.43
CA VAL A 483 -3.00 29.36 0.10
C VAL A 483 -2.62 29.08 -1.34
N VAL A 484 -1.85 28.00 -1.53
CA VAL A 484 -1.58 27.39 -2.83
C VAL A 484 -2.32 26.06 -2.91
N LEU A 485 -3.11 25.88 -3.96
CA LEU A 485 -3.89 24.67 -4.26
C LEU A 485 -3.25 23.91 -5.41
N VAL A 486 -3.06 22.60 -5.23
CA VAL A 486 -2.58 21.66 -6.27
C VAL A 486 -3.68 20.65 -6.54
N LEU A 487 -4.22 20.62 -7.76
CA LEU A 487 -5.18 19.60 -8.20
C LEU A 487 -4.52 18.72 -9.26
N PHE A 488 -4.70 17.40 -9.20
CA PHE A 488 -4.17 16.48 -10.20
C PHE A 488 -4.92 15.16 -10.23
N GLY A 489 -5.00 14.53 -11.41
CA GLY A 489 -5.56 13.19 -11.56
C GLY A 489 -4.54 12.11 -11.18
N ASP A 490 -4.99 11.04 -10.54
CA ASP A 490 -4.14 9.91 -10.15
C ASP A 490 -3.88 8.93 -11.30
N HIS A 491 -4.88 8.64 -12.10
CA HIS A 491 -4.87 7.77 -13.28
C HIS A 491 -6.08 8.01 -14.18
N LYS A 492 -6.05 7.48 -15.39
CA LYS A 492 -7.24 7.50 -16.27
C LYS A 492 -8.34 6.56 -15.75
N PRO A 493 -9.62 6.87 -16.03
CA PRO A 493 -10.76 6.07 -15.61
C PRO A 493 -10.83 4.71 -16.32
N TRP A 494 -11.48 3.73 -15.70
CA TRP A 494 -11.84 2.49 -16.34
C TRP A 494 -12.92 2.73 -17.41
N GLY A 495 -12.59 2.46 -18.68
CA GLY A 495 -13.49 2.65 -19.83
C GLY A 495 -14.17 1.38 -20.33
N GLY A 496 -14.60 0.48 -19.45
CA GLY A 496 -15.27 -0.75 -19.82
C GLY A 496 -14.34 -1.96 -19.94
N ASN A 497 -14.91 -3.15 -20.02
CA ASN A 497 -14.16 -4.41 -20.10
C ASN A 497 -13.23 -4.45 -21.31
N GLY A 498 -11.93 -4.67 -21.07
CA GLY A 498 -10.90 -4.66 -22.09
C GLY A 498 -10.79 -3.30 -22.80
N ASN A 499 -11.06 -2.22 -22.09
CA ASN A 499 -11.02 -0.85 -22.60
C ASN A 499 -11.95 -0.61 -23.80
N SER A 500 -13.15 -1.21 -23.76
CA SER A 500 -14.12 -1.16 -24.89
C SER A 500 -14.50 0.27 -25.24
N GLY A 501 -14.75 1.13 -24.25
CA GLY A 501 -15.12 2.53 -24.46
C GLY A 501 -14.02 3.32 -25.17
N TYR A 502 -12.77 3.16 -24.77
CA TYR A 502 -11.62 3.81 -25.43
C TYR A 502 -11.42 3.30 -26.85
N ARG A 503 -11.58 1.98 -27.10
CA ARG A 503 -11.48 1.45 -28.47
C ARG A 503 -12.57 1.96 -29.40
N GLU A 504 -13.79 2.15 -28.90
CA GLU A 504 -14.89 2.74 -29.68
C GLU A 504 -14.62 4.23 -30.01
N LEU A 505 -13.84 4.93 -29.18
CA LEU A 505 -13.35 6.28 -29.45
C LEU A 505 -12.15 6.31 -30.41
N GLY A 506 -11.61 5.16 -30.80
CA GLY A 506 -10.44 5.08 -31.68
C GLY A 506 -9.10 5.14 -30.95
N VAL A 507 -9.10 5.16 -29.61
CA VAL A 507 -7.87 5.15 -28.80
C VAL A 507 -7.26 3.76 -28.79
N THR A 508 -5.97 3.64 -29.12
CA THR A 508 -5.33 2.35 -29.31
C THR A 508 -4.44 1.91 -28.15
N PHE A 509 -4.01 2.81 -27.27
CA PHE A 509 -3.07 2.54 -26.18
C PHE A 509 -1.78 1.83 -26.65
N ASP A 510 -1.24 2.24 -27.79
CA ASP A 510 0.03 1.70 -28.30
C ASP A 510 1.22 2.30 -27.54
N LEU A 511 1.64 1.62 -26.46
CA LEU A 511 2.73 2.08 -25.60
C LEU A 511 4.11 2.17 -26.33
N SER A 512 4.20 1.71 -27.57
CA SER A 512 5.39 1.89 -28.41
C SER A 512 5.47 3.27 -29.08
N THR A 513 4.41 4.07 -28.94
CA THR A 513 4.32 5.44 -29.47
C THR A 513 4.16 6.44 -28.34
N THR A 514 4.67 7.64 -28.51
CA THR A 514 4.48 8.73 -27.55
C THR A 514 2.99 9.03 -27.32
N GLU A 515 2.21 9.13 -28.40
CA GLU A 515 0.76 9.38 -28.34
C GLU A 515 0.03 8.29 -27.52
N GLY A 516 0.24 7.02 -27.84
CA GLY A 516 -0.43 5.93 -27.12
C GLY A 516 0.05 5.78 -25.66
N PHE A 517 1.28 6.21 -25.34
CA PHE A 517 1.76 6.31 -23.98
C PHE A 517 1.01 7.40 -23.19
N TYR A 518 0.85 8.60 -23.78
CA TYR A 518 0.06 9.68 -23.19
C TYR A 518 -1.42 9.28 -23.05
N ASP A 519 -1.99 8.66 -24.07
CA ASP A 519 -3.36 8.13 -24.01
C ASP A 519 -3.57 7.20 -22.82
N TYR A 520 -2.55 6.47 -22.41
CA TYR A 520 -2.64 5.50 -21.33
C TYR A 520 -2.29 6.08 -19.95
N TYR A 521 -1.21 6.87 -19.84
CA TYR A 521 -0.63 7.25 -18.57
C TYR A 521 -0.76 8.74 -18.21
N SER A 522 -1.18 9.63 -19.12
CA SER A 522 -1.25 11.04 -18.78
C SER A 522 -2.51 11.42 -18.01
N THR A 523 -2.36 12.28 -17.02
CA THR A 523 -3.45 12.93 -16.29
C THR A 523 -3.13 14.42 -16.12
N PRO A 524 -4.12 15.33 -16.15
CA PRO A 524 -3.85 16.75 -16.01
C PRO A 524 -3.54 17.13 -14.56
N TYR A 525 -2.79 18.23 -14.39
CA TYR A 525 -2.60 18.90 -13.12
C TYR A 525 -2.75 20.41 -13.25
N LEU A 526 -3.05 21.08 -12.14
CA LEU A 526 -2.93 22.52 -12.02
C LEU A 526 -2.37 22.92 -10.65
N ILE A 527 -1.65 24.04 -10.62
CA ILE A 527 -1.20 24.71 -9.40
C ILE A 527 -1.80 26.12 -9.41
N TRP A 528 -2.75 26.35 -8.52
CA TRP A 528 -3.48 27.60 -8.36
C TRP A 528 -3.10 28.27 -7.04
N ALA A 529 -3.20 29.57 -6.96
CA ALA A 529 -2.97 30.30 -5.72
C ALA A 529 -4.01 31.41 -5.55
N ASN A 530 -4.44 31.65 -4.30
CA ASN A 530 -5.28 32.79 -4.00
C ASN A 530 -4.49 34.11 -4.07
N SER A 531 -5.19 35.24 -4.09
CA SER A 531 -4.58 36.58 -4.20
C SER A 531 -3.57 36.84 -3.08
N ALA A 532 -3.81 36.38 -1.86
CA ALA A 532 -2.88 36.51 -0.74
C ALA A 532 -1.57 35.75 -0.97
N ALA A 533 -1.60 34.52 -1.47
CA ALA A 533 -0.41 33.74 -1.77
C ALA A 533 0.37 34.32 -2.95
N LYS A 534 -0.31 34.81 -3.98
CA LYS A 534 0.33 35.51 -5.12
C LYS A 534 1.12 36.74 -4.66
N GLU A 535 0.58 37.51 -3.71
CA GLU A 535 1.28 38.67 -3.13
C GLU A 535 2.50 38.22 -2.31
N VAL A 536 2.36 37.21 -1.44
CA VAL A 536 3.45 36.72 -0.57
C VAL A 536 4.59 36.12 -1.39
N LEU A 537 4.28 35.35 -2.41
CA LEU A 537 5.27 34.63 -3.22
C LEU A 537 5.82 35.46 -4.40
N GLY A 538 5.11 36.52 -4.79
CA GLY A 538 5.48 37.36 -5.92
C GLY A 538 5.38 36.63 -7.26
N ASN A 539 4.45 35.70 -7.39
CA ASN A 539 4.17 34.88 -8.58
C ASN A 539 2.67 34.88 -8.85
N ASP A 540 2.26 35.00 -10.11
CA ASP A 540 0.86 35.00 -10.53
C ASP A 540 0.26 33.60 -10.70
N PHE A 541 1.10 32.57 -10.68
CA PHE A 541 0.73 31.17 -10.84
C PHE A 541 -0.03 30.87 -12.14
N VAL A 542 0.36 31.48 -13.25
CA VAL A 542 -0.23 31.25 -14.56
C VAL A 542 0.86 30.86 -15.55
N GLY A 543 0.64 29.80 -16.31
CA GLY A 543 1.54 29.38 -17.37
C GLY A 543 1.63 27.88 -17.60
N ASP A 544 2.55 27.50 -18.48
CA ASP A 544 2.84 26.10 -18.79
C ASP A 544 3.90 25.57 -17.82
N GLY A 545 3.53 24.58 -17.00
CA GLY A 545 4.41 23.87 -16.08
C GLY A 545 5.12 22.68 -16.72
N GLY A 546 4.66 22.26 -17.90
CA GLY A 546 5.19 21.13 -18.67
C GLY A 546 4.68 19.76 -18.20
N ASP A 547 5.09 18.74 -18.94
CA ASP A 547 4.72 17.34 -18.69
C ASP A 547 5.86 16.59 -17.98
N PHE A 548 5.54 15.85 -16.91
CA PHE A 548 6.56 15.14 -16.13
C PHE A 548 5.97 13.99 -15.28
N SER A 549 6.83 13.13 -14.74
CA SER A 549 6.39 12.09 -13.79
C SER A 549 5.69 12.69 -12.57
N HIS A 550 4.62 12.06 -12.12
CA HIS A 550 3.85 12.46 -10.92
C HIS A 550 4.75 12.73 -9.69
N ALA A 551 5.87 12.01 -9.56
CA ALA A 551 6.87 12.21 -8.50
C ALA A 551 7.55 13.59 -8.53
N PHE A 552 7.51 14.32 -9.65
CA PHE A 552 8.08 15.66 -9.78
C PHE A 552 7.09 16.80 -9.57
N LEU A 553 5.81 16.51 -9.30
CA LEU A 553 4.81 17.56 -9.10
C LEU A 553 5.11 18.43 -7.86
N MET A 554 5.57 17.82 -6.77
CA MET A 554 6.01 18.59 -5.59
C MET A 554 7.24 19.47 -5.93
N THR A 555 8.12 19.00 -6.82
CA THR A 555 9.25 19.79 -7.30
C THR A 555 8.77 21.02 -8.09
N GLU A 556 7.73 20.87 -8.91
CA GLU A 556 7.13 22.00 -9.63
C GLU A 556 6.46 22.98 -8.68
N LEU A 557 5.69 22.50 -7.72
CA LEU A 557 5.11 23.35 -6.66
C LEU A 557 6.19 24.22 -5.98
N PHE A 558 7.31 23.61 -5.60
CA PHE A 558 8.42 24.34 -4.95
C PHE A 558 9.06 25.36 -5.89
N ASN A 559 9.17 25.06 -7.18
CA ASN A 559 9.65 26.00 -8.18
C ASN A 559 8.72 27.23 -8.27
N GLN A 560 7.42 27.01 -8.33
CA GLN A 560 6.42 28.09 -8.41
C GLN A 560 6.38 28.95 -7.14
N CYS A 561 6.58 28.33 -5.95
CA CYS A 561 6.68 29.06 -4.69
C CYS A 561 8.05 29.76 -4.48
N GLY A 562 9.03 29.50 -5.33
CA GLY A 562 10.40 30.01 -5.17
C GLY A 562 11.09 29.46 -3.91
N TRP A 563 10.84 28.17 -3.60
CA TRP A 563 11.45 27.44 -2.49
C TRP A 563 12.54 26.47 -3.01
N GLU A 564 13.70 26.48 -2.35
CA GLU A 564 14.77 25.52 -2.71
C GLU A 564 14.45 24.10 -2.23
N GLY A 565 14.02 23.96 -1.00
CA GLY A 565 13.62 22.69 -0.40
C GLY A 565 14.76 21.76 0.03
N PRO A 566 14.45 20.51 0.37
CA PRO A 566 15.44 19.54 0.83
C PRO A 566 16.40 19.11 -0.28
N ALA A 567 17.54 18.55 0.10
CA ALA A 567 18.60 18.11 -0.82
C ALA A 567 18.10 17.23 -1.96
N PHE A 568 17.18 16.30 -1.67
CA PHE A 568 16.61 15.44 -2.71
C PHE A 568 15.70 16.20 -3.70
N MET A 569 14.99 17.21 -3.26
CA MET A 569 14.21 18.11 -4.13
C MET A 569 15.12 18.80 -5.15
N GLN A 570 16.28 19.30 -4.69
CA GLN A 570 17.26 19.95 -5.55
C GLN A 570 17.87 18.95 -6.55
N LEU A 571 18.12 17.71 -6.12
CA LEU A 571 18.56 16.62 -7.00
C LEU A 571 17.46 16.25 -8.01
N SER A 572 16.20 16.22 -7.60
CA SER A 572 15.05 15.95 -8.48
C SER A 572 14.90 17.01 -9.59
N ARG A 573 15.20 18.27 -9.30
CA ARG A 573 15.26 19.33 -10.35
C ARG A 573 16.29 19.00 -11.42
N GLN A 574 17.50 18.59 -11.02
CA GLN A 574 18.53 18.21 -11.99
C GLN A 574 18.14 16.97 -12.81
N MET A 575 17.48 15.98 -12.18
CA MET A 575 16.99 14.81 -12.92
C MET A 575 15.91 15.21 -13.93
N ARG A 576 15.01 16.12 -13.55
CA ARG A 576 13.94 16.62 -14.43
C ARG A 576 14.49 17.42 -15.63
N GLU A 577 15.65 18.11 -15.49
CA GLU A 577 16.32 18.79 -16.61
C GLU A 577 16.90 17.79 -17.64
N ILE A 578 17.29 16.58 -17.18
CA ILE A 578 17.80 15.52 -18.05
C ILE A 578 16.63 14.78 -18.72
N THR A 579 15.70 14.32 -17.93
CA THR A 579 14.44 13.75 -18.41
C THR A 579 13.31 14.11 -17.45
N PRO A 580 12.25 14.76 -17.93
CA PRO A 580 11.10 15.08 -17.08
C PRO A 580 10.29 13.83 -16.69
N MET A 581 10.51 12.68 -17.34
CA MET A 581 9.82 11.44 -17.01
C MET A 581 10.81 10.32 -16.70
N VAL A 582 10.66 9.73 -15.52
CA VAL A 582 11.23 8.43 -15.13
C VAL A 582 10.08 7.50 -14.80
N HIS A 583 9.78 6.55 -15.68
CA HIS A 583 8.64 5.67 -15.56
C HIS A 583 9.05 4.27 -15.07
N GLY A 584 8.19 3.61 -14.32
CA GLY A 584 8.45 2.29 -13.72
C GLY A 584 8.70 1.14 -14.70
N GLN A 585 8.49 1.36 -16.00
CA GLN A 585 8.79 0.40 -17.08
C GLN A 585 10.11 0.74 -17.81
N ASP A 586 11.02 1.48 -17.19
CA ASP A 586 12.26 1.95 -17.78
C ASP A 586 12.04 2.79 -19.06
N LEU A 587 11.01 3.65 -19.04
CA LEU A 587 10.70 4.60 -20.09
C LEU A 587 10.99 6.03 -19.63
N TYR A 588 11.42 6.87 -20.56
CA TYR A 588 11.87 8.24 -20.35
C TYR A 588 11.25 9.18 -21.38
N LEU A 589 11.19 10.46 -21.07
CA LEU A 589 10.79 11.50 -22.04
C LEU A 589 12.03 12.32 -22.43
N VAL A 590 12.42 12.25 -23.69
CA VAL A 590 13.57 12.97 -24.25
C VAL A 590 13.12 13.75 -25.49
N ASP A 591 13.34 15.06 -25.52
CA ASP A 591 12.93 15.94 -26.63
C ASP A 591 11.45 15.77 -27.04
N GLY A 592 10.57 15.52 -26.06
CA GLY A 592 9.13 15.32 -26.26
C GLY A 592 8.75 13.94 -26.81
N ALA A 593 9.67 12.99 -26.89
CA ALA A 593 9.40 11.62 -27.33
C ALA A 593 9.65 10.61 -26.19
N VAL A 594 8.75 9.65 -26.05
CA VAL A 594 8.93 8.52 -25.13
C VAL A 594 9.94 7.54 -25.71
N THR A 595 10.96 7.17 -24.93
CA THR A 595 12.06 6.28 -25.30
C THR A 595 12.43 5.35 -24.15
N ASP A 596 13.05 4.22 -24.46
CA ASP A 596 13.63 3.28 -23.51
C ASP A 596 15.15 3.47 -23.30
N THR A 597 15.74 4.49 -23.93
CA THR A 597 17.18 4.74 -23.91
C THR A 597 17.49 6.19 -23.56
N LEU A 598 18.53 6.38 -22.74
CA LEU A 598 19.17 7.66 -22.45
C LEU A 598 20.61 7.64 -22.97
N GLU A 599 21.17 8.82 -23.22
CA GLU A 599 22.61 8.95 -23.46
C GLU A 599 23.41 8.39 -22.26
N PRO A 600 24.63 7.84 -22.46
CA PRO A 600 25.37 7.18 -21.40
C PRO A 600 25.64 8.04 -20.16
N GLU A 601 25.80 9.35 -20.31
CA GLU A 601 26.01 10.28 -19.19
C GLU A 601 24.73 10.46 -18.38
N ASP A 602 23.60 10.62 -19.04
CA ASP A 602 22.26 10.78 -18.46
C ASP A 602 21.82 9.48 -17.76
N SER A 603 22.11 8.33 -18.37
CA SER A 603 21.86 7.02 -17.77
C SER A 603 22.67 6.82 -16.49
N ASN A 604 23.93 7.25 -16.44
CA ASN A 604 24.73 7.21 -15.22
C ASN A 604 24.18 8.12 -14.13
N PHE A 605 23.69 9.31 -14.49
CA PHE A 605 23.07 10.22 -13.53
C PHE A 605 21.75 9.65 -13.00
N LEU A 606 20.92 9.07 -13.86
CA LEU A 606 19.70 8.37 -13.46
C LEU A 606 19.99 7.25 -12.44
N GLN A 607 21.01 6.41 -12.70
CA GLN A 607 21.40 5.36 -11.75
C GLN A 607 21.85 5.95 -10.39
N ALA A 608 22.56 7.06 -10.40
CA ALA A 608 22.94 7.76 -9.17
C ALA A 608 21.73 8.36 -8.45
N PHE A 609 20.79 8.94 -9.19
CA PHE A 609 19.51 9.46 -8.67
C PHE A 609 18.66 8.36 -8.03
N LEU A 610 18.45 7.23 -8.72
CA LEU A 610 17.74 6.07 -8.17
C LEU A 610 18.45 5.49 -6.94
N GLY A 611 19.79 5.52 -6.92
CA GLY A 611 20.57 5.16 -5.74
C GLY A 611 20.34 6.10 -4.55
N ALA A 612 20.22 7.40 -4.78
CA ALA A 612 19.90 8.39 -3.76
C ALA A 612 18.46 8.23 -3.24
N GLN A 613 17.50 7.97 -4.14
CA GLN A 613 16.12 7.64 -3.80
C GLN A 613 16.06 6.41 -2.90
N TYR A 614 16.70 5.31 -3.30
CA TYR A 614 16.76 4.06 -2.51
C TYR A 614 17.38 4.29 -1.13
N TYR A 615 18.44 5.12 -1.05
CA TYR A 615 19.06 5.47 0.22
C TYR A 615 18.09 6.22 1.15
N ARG A 616 17.38 7.23 0.65
CA ARG A 616 16.38 7.97 1.42
C ARG A 616 15.26 7.07 1.92
N GLU A 617 14.68 6.26 1.04
CA GLU A 617 13.58 5.35 1.37
C GLU A 617 13.98 4.32 2.43
N ASN A 618 15.20 3.79 2.34
CA ASN A 618 15.57 2.60 3.10
C ASN A 618 16.54 2.84 4.27
N LYS A 619 17.25 3.96 4.30
CA LYS A 619 18.34 4.22 5.26
C LYS A 619 18.18 5.51 6.06
N VAL A 620 17.44 6.48 5.55
CA VAL A 620 17.17 7.72 6.30
C VAL A 620 16.03 7.48 7.27
N VAL A 621 16.21 7.94 8.50
CA VAL A 621 15.17 7.95 9.53
C VAL A 621 14.65 9.38 9.63
N PRO A 622 13.40 9.65 9.25
CA PRO A 622 12.86 11.00 9.26
C PRO A 622 12.69 11.51 10.69
N GLY A 623 12.88 12.80 10.90
CA GLY A 623 12.70 13.46 12.21
C GLY A 623 13.77 13.14 13.26
N ALA A 624 14.90 12.53 12.87
CA ALA A 624 16.00 12.17 13.77
C ALA A 624 16.99 13.35 13.97
#